data_1fb5cfc04e115f32307bf7f856a0f1b0
#
_entry.id   1fb5cfc04e115f32307bf7f856a0f1b0
#
_cell.length_a   1.000
_cell.length_b   1.000
_cell.length_c   1.000
_cell.angle_alpha   90.00
_cell.angle_beta   90.00
_cell.angle_gamma   90.00
#
_symmetry.space_group_name_H-M   'P 1'
#
loop_
_entity.id
_entity.type
_entity.pdbx_description
1 polymer ?
#
loop_
_entity_poly.entity_id
_entity_poly.type
_entity_poly.pdbx_seq_one_letter_code
_entity_poly.pdbx_strand_id
1 'polypeptide(L)'
;MIAISVRRLRLSVHGCLAMLLALASFAAQAAPPTDADVNRLLAASRAQTMLDSMLPQLEQMQREQFARVAAERPLTPAQQAQLRQVQDRTRQTLGQALSWSQMRPMYVDLYKRTFSREDVIAMAEFYESPAGQSLLDKTPLLMRNVMEAIQQKMTPMMADLQRDLNQILAEPAAPAPAKPAKP
;
A
#
# COMPACT_ATOMS: atom_id res chain seq x y z
N MET A 1 36.65 69.02 17.17
CA MET A 1 35.38 68.64 17.78
C MET A 1 34.57 67.80 16.78
N ILE A 2 34.43 66.57 16.99
CA ILE A 2 33.23 65.71 16.73
C ILE A 2 33.63 64.30 17.15
N ALA A 3 33.37 63.95 18.41
CA ALA A 3 33.39 62.61 18.92
C ALA A 3 31.92 62.13 18.96
N ILE A 4 31.45 61.51 17.91
CA ILE A 4 30.10 60.93 17.84
C ILE A 4 30.23 59.40 17.94
N SER A 5 30.09 58.94 19.15
CA SER A 5 29.24 57.84 19.65
C SER A 5 29.24 56.55 18.85
N VAL A 6 30.34 55.79 18.94
CA VAL A 6 30.43 54.37 18.55
C VAL A 6 29.64 53.45 19.52
N ARG A 7 29.09 53.99 20.58
CA ARG A 7 28.43 53.23 21.67
C ARG A 7 26.98 52.80 21.37
N ARG A 8 26.32 53.44 20.38
CA ARG A 8 24.93 53.13 20.06
C ARG A 8 24.76 52.01 18.99
N LEU A 9 25.83 51.72 18.24
CA LEU A 9 25.77 50.70 17.19
C LEU A 9 25.95 49.27 17.71
N ARG A 10 26.56 49.12 18.91
CA ARG A 10 26.77 47.79 19.53
C ARG A 10 25.55 47.21 20.22
N LEU A 11 24.58 48.05 20.66
CA LEU A 11 23.36 47.59 21.32
C LEU A 11 22.33 47.02 20.33
N SER A 12 22.31 47.50 19.08
CA SER A 12 21.33 47.00 18.10
C SER A 12 21.68 45.62 17.52
N VAL A 13 23.01 45.33 17.38
CA VAL A 13 23.47 44.03 16.86
C VAL A 13 23.23 42.90 17.85
N HIS A 14 23.39 43.15 19.15
CA HIS A 14 23.11 42.14 20.20
C HIS A 14 21.61 41.90 20.40
N GLY A 15 20.77 42.91 20.17
CA GLY A 15 19.31 42.77 20.19
C GLY A 15 18.78 41.93 19.03
N CYS A 16 19.30 42.12 17.82
CA CYS A 16 18.93 41.31 16.66
C CYS A 16 19.44 39.88 16.76
N LEU A 17 20.63 39.66 17.32
CA LEU A 17 21.18 38.32 17.50
C LEU A 17 20.40 37.52 18.59
N ALA A 18 19.99 38.19 19.68
CA ALA A 18 19.14 37.57 20.72
C ALA A 18 17.75 37.27 20.21
N MET A 19 17.19 38.09 19.31
CA MET A 19 15.86 37.84 18.71
C MET A 19 15.89 36.71 17.66
N LEU A 20 17.01 36.56 16.91
CA LEU A 20 17.22 35.44 16.01
C LEU A 20 17.46 34.11 16.74
N LEU A 21 18.11 34.13 17.90
CA LEU A 21 18.27 32.96 18.77
C LEU A 21 16.98 32.53 19.47
N ALA A 22 16.08 33.47 19.76
CA ALA A 22 14.75 33.17 20.33
C ALA A 22 13.78 32.54 19.30
N LEU A 23 13.96 32.83 18.01
CA LEU A 23 13.19 32.21 16.92
C LEU A 23 13.65 30.78 16.57
N ALA A 24 14.88 30.43 16.91
CA ALA A 24 15.43 29.08 16.69
C ALA A 24 14.95 28.05 17.74
N SER A 25 14.31 28.49 18.83
CA SER A 25 13.88 27.60 19.92
C SER A 25 12.46 27.02 19.75
N PHE A 26 11.75 27.33 18.68
CA PHE A 26 10.42 26.79 18.36
C PHE A 26 10.45 25.73 17.25
N ALA A 27 11.54 24.98 17.10
CA ALA A 27 11.39 23.61 16.62
C ALA A 27 10.77 22.81 17.79
N ALA A 28 9.50 23.04 18.06
CA ALA A 28 8.72 22.16 18.92
C ALA A 28 8.84 20.78 18.29
N GLN A 29 9.71 19.94 18.84
CA GLN A 29 9.70 18.52 18.49
C GLN A 29 8.30 18.05 18.86
N ALA A 30 7.48 17.86 17.83
CA ALA A 30 6.14 17.35 18.01
C ALA A 30 6.25 16.07 18.86
N ALA A 31 5.57 16.05 19.98
CA ALA A 31 5.63 14.92 20.89
C ALA A 31 5.23 13.64 20.14
N PRO A 32 5.89 12.50 20.36
CA PRO A 32 5.48 11.26 19.74
C PRO A 32 4.06 10.90 20.22
N PRO A 33 3.23 10.29 19.36
CA PRO A 33 1.90 9.87 19.75
C PRO A 33 1.96 8.81 20.87
N THR A 34 0.96 8.82 21.75
CA THR A 34 0.80 7.78 22.77
C THR A 34 0.18 6.53 22.15
N ASP A 35 0.33 5.40 22.82
CA ASP A 35 -0.33 4.14 22.42
C ASP A 35 -1.86 4.32 22.35
N ALA A 36 -2.44 5.13 23.25
CA ALA A 36 -3.87 5.44 23.25
C ALA A 36 -4.29 6.24 21.99
N ASP A 37 -3.50 7.25 21.61
CA ASP A 37 -3.77 8.05 20.41
C ASP A 37 -3.75 7.16 19.14
N VAL A 38 -2.73 6.31 19.02
CA VAL A 38 -2.61 5.39 17.87
C VAL A 38 -3.74 4.36 17.87
N ASN A 39 -4.06 3.77 19.02
CA ASN A 39 -5.16 2.79 19.10
C ASN A 39 -6.51 3.41 18.76
N ARG A 40 -6.77 4.68 19.12
CA ARG A 40 -7.96 5.43 18.70
C ARG A 40 -8.01 5.55 17.17
N LEU A 41 -6.90 5.93 16.55
CA LEU A 41 -6.81 6.02 15.09
C LEU A 41 -7.03 4.66 14.42
N LEU A 42 -6.37 3.60 14.90
CA LEU A 42 -6.52 2.25 14.34
C LEU A 42 -7.96 1.74 14.42
N ALA A 43 -8.66 2.05 15.52
CA ALA A 43 -10.08 1.73 15.66
C ALA A 43 -10.97 2.56 14.72
N ALA A 44 -10.77 3.88 14.66
CA ALA A 44 -11.53 4.79 13.81
C ALA A 44 -11.37 4.49 12.31
N SER A 45 -10.16 4.14 11.88
CA SER A 45 -9.83 3.78 10.50
C SER A 45 -10.21 2.33 10.13
N ARG A 46 -10.73 1.54 11.07
CA ARG A 46 -11.07 0.12 10.89
C ARG A 46 -9.86 -0.73 10.44
N ALA A 47 -8.67 -0.42 10.94
CA ALA A 47 -7.43 -1.08 10.52
C ALA A 47 -7.48 -2.61 10.71
N GLN A 48 -8.12 -3.11 11.77
CA GLN A 48 -8.35 -4.54 11.97
C GLN A 48 -9.18 -5.16 10.85
N THR A 49 -10.33 -4.56 10.51
CA THR A 49 -11.20 -5.06 9.44
C THR A 49 -10.47 -5.10 8.10
N MET A 50 -9.62 -4.11 7.83
CA MET A 50 -8.80 -4.08 6.63
C MET A 50 -7.80 -5.25 6.62
N LEU A 51 -7.10 -5.50 7.73
CA LEU A 51 -6.19 -6.64 7.86
C LEU A 51 -6.94 -7.97 7.68
N ASP A 52 -8.07 -8.14 8.35
CA ASP A 52 -8.88 -9.35 8.28
C ASP A 52 -9.41 -9.62 6.85
N SER A 53 -9.66 -8.57 6.06
CA SER A 53 -10.07 -8.69 4.66
C SER A 53 -8.95 -9.13 3.71
N MET A 54 -7.68 -8.95 4.10
CA MET A 54 -6.52 -9.36 3.30
C MET A 54 -6.17 -10.85 3.48
N LEU A 55 -6.46 -11.44 4.64
CA LEU A 55 -6.12 -12.82 4.95
C LEU A 55 -6.65 -13.82 3.92
N PRO A 56 -7.94 -13.79 3.51
CA PRO A 56 -8.47 -14.71 2.51
C PRO A 56 -7.75 -14.63 1.15
N GLN A 57 -7.29 -13.44 0.77
CA GLN A 57 -6.54 -13.23 -0.50
C GLN A 57 -5.15 -13.87 -0.42
N LEU A 58 -4.45 -13.70 0.71
CA LEU A 58 -3.15 -14.34 0.96
C LEU A 58 -3.28 -15.87 0.99
N GLU A 59 -4.31 -16.39 1.65
CA GLU A 59 -4.60 -17.81 1.65
C GLU A 59 -4.92 -18.36 0.26
N GLN A 60 -5.66 -17.60 -0.55
CA GLN A 60 -5.97 -17.98 -1.92
C GLN A 60 -4.68 -18.03 -2.78
N MET A 61 -3.86 -17.01 -2.71
CA MET A 61 -2.57 -16.97 -3.41
C MET A 61 -1.69 -18.16 -3.02
N GLN A 62 -1.67 -18.51 -1.75
CA GLN A 62 -0.93 -19.65 -1.23
C GLN A 62 -1.49 -20.99 -1.76
N ARG A 63 -2.81 -21.17 -1.75
CA ARG A 63 -3.46 -22.36 -2.33
C ARG A 63 -3.10 -22.55 -3.80
N GLU A 64 -3.08 -21.46 -4.57
CA GLU A 64 -2.70 -21.49 -5.99
C GLU A 64 -1.26 -21.87 -6.20
N GLN A 65 -0.35 -21.41 -5.33
CA GLN A 65 1.05 -21.83 -5.36
C GLN A 65 1.19 -23.35 -5.13
N PHE A 66 0.55 -23.87 -4.10
CA PHE A 66 0.55 -25.31 -3.82
C PHE A 66 -0.07 -26.14 -4.95
N ALA A 67 -1.16 -25.64 -5.55
CA ALA A 67 -1.81 -26.31 -6.68
C ALA A 67 -0.87 -26.38 -7.90
N ARG A 68 -0.12 -25.33 -8.20
CA ARG A 68 0.89 -25.33 -9.27
C ARG A 68 1.97 -26.38 -9.03
N VAL A 69 2.56 -26.41 -7.84
CA VAL A 69 3.59 -27.41 -7.47
C VAL A 69 3.03 -28.83 -7.57
N ALA A 70 1.76 -29.04 -7.15
CA ALA A 70 1.11 -30.35 -7.26
C ALA A 70 0.80 -30.77 -8.70
N ALA A 71 0.60 -29.82 -9.61
CA ALA A 71 0.31 -30.11 -11.02
C ALA A 71 1.57 -30.50 -11.83
N GLU A 72 2.78 -30.14 -11.36
CA GLU A 72 4.02 -30.46 -12.06
C GLU A 72 4.36 -31.97 -12.07
N ARG A 73 3.83 -32.73 -11.11
CA ARG A 73 4.06 -34.19 -10.96
C ARG A 73 2.83 -34.91 -10.45
N PRO A 74 2.53 -36.11 -10.96
CA PRO A 74 1.51 -36.96 -10.34
C PRO A 74 1.94 -37.32 -8.91
N LEU A 75 1.15 -36.92 -7.92
CA LEU A 75 1.40 -37.19 -6.51
C LEU A 75 0.72 -38.51 -6.10
N THR A 76 1.43 -39.33 -5.35
CA THR A 76 0.81 -40.50 -4.68
C THR A 76 -0.19 -40.05 -3.63
N PRO A 77 -1.14 -40.90 -3.21
CA PRO A 77 -2.11 -40.60 -2.15
C PRO A 77 -1.44 -40.16 -0.82
N ALA A 78 -0.29 -40.75 -0.49
CA ALA A 78 0.50 -40.39 0.69
C ALA A 78 1.09 -38.99 0.56
N GLN A 79 1.65 -38.63 -0.59
CA GLN A 79 2.18 -37.29 -0.85
C GLN A 79 1.08 -36.22 -0.87
N GLN A 80 -0.10 -36.54 -1.40
CA GLN A 80 -1.26 -35.65 -1.33
C GLN A 80 -1.70 -35.38 0.10
N ALA A 81 -1.68 -36.41 0.97
CA ALA A 81 -2.01 -36.26 2.38
C ALA A 81 -0.97 -35.36 3.10
N GLN A 82 0.32 -35.57 2.83
CA GLN A 82 1.39 -34.71 3.38
C GLN A 82 1.27 -33.26 2.89
N LEU A 83 0.95 -33.06 1.61
CA LEU A 83 0.77 -31.72 1.05
C LEU A 83 -0.37 -30.98 1.74
N ARG A 84 -1.52 -31.65 1.94
CA ARG A 84 -2.65 -31.06 2.71
C ARG A 84 -2.22 -30.68 4.13
N GLN A 85 -1.48 -31.53 4.82
CA GLN A 85 -0.99 -31.25 6.17
C GLN A 85 -0.08 -30.00 6.19
N VAL A 86 0.80 -29.86 5.20
CA VAL A 86 1.66 -28.66 5.06
C VAL A 86 0.80 -27.42 4.78
N GLN A 87 -0.19 -27.51 3.89
CA GLN A 87 -1.11 -26.40 3.61
C GLN A 87 -1.86 -25.95 4.85
N ASP A 88 -2.42 -26.88 5.63
CA ASP A 88 -3.15 -26.55 6.85
C ASP A 88 -2.26 -25.91 7.91
N ARG A 89 -1.05 -26.43 8.10
CA ARG A 89 -0.07 -25.83 9.02
C ARG A 89 0.30 -24.43 8.58
N THR A 90 0.58 -24.23 7.30
CA THR A 90 0.97 -22.90 6.77
C THR A 90 -0.17 -21.90 6.92
N ARG A 91 -1.42 -22.31 6.63
CA ARG A 91 -2.59 -21.46 6.85
C ARG A 91 -2.73 -21.06 8.32
N GLN A 92 -2.60 -22.02 9.24
CA GLN A 92 -2.68 -21.77 10.68
C GLN A 92 -1.55 -20.80 11.13
N THR A 93 -0.32 -21.04 10.70
CA THR A 93 0.82 -20.18 11.03
C THR A 93 0.63 -18.77 10.50
N LEU A 94 0.16 -18.63 9.25
CA LEU A 94 -0.14 -17.34 8.63
C LEU A 94 -1.22 -16.58 9.40
N GLY A 95 -2.34 -17.27 9.71
CA GLY A 95 -3.43 -16.67 10.45
C GLY A 95 -3.03 -16.24 11.88
N GLN A 96 -2.15 -17.00 12.54
CA GLN A 96 -1.62 -16.62 13.84
C GLN A 96 -0.67 -15.42 13.74
N ALA A 97 0.30 -15.46 12.81
CA ALA A 97 1.29 -14.40 12.63
C ALA A 97 0.66 -13.06 12.21
N LEU A 98 -0.39 -13.10 11.41
CA LEU A 98 -1.13 -11.93 10.94
C LEU A 98 -2.39 -11.62 11.77
N SER A 99 -2.58 -12.30 12.91
CA SER A 99 -3.69 -11.96 13.79
C SER A 99 -3.57 -10.51 14.30
N TRP A 100 -4.73 -9.87 14.55
CA TRP A 100 -4.74 -8.51 15.07
C TRP A 100 -3.93 -8.36 16.37
N SER A 101 -3.98 -9.35 17.26
CA SER A 101 -3.22 -9.35 18.50
C SER A 101 -1.70 -9.30 18.29
N GLN A 102 -1.20 -9.91 17.23
CA GLN A 102 0.23 -9.88 16.87
C GLN A 102 0.61 -8.63 16.09
N MET A 103 -0.26 -8.18 15.18
CA MET A 103 0.02 -7.07 14.29
C MET A 103 -0.16 -5.69 14.95
N ARG A 104 -1.12 -5.56 15.89
CA ARG A 104 -1.44 -4.29 16.55
C ARG A 104 -0.24 -3.62 17.22
N PRO A 105 0.61 -4.30 18.02
CA PRO A 105 1.79 -3.68 18.62
C PRO A 105 2.75 -3.11 17.56
N MET A 106 2.94 -3.83 16.46
CA MET A 106 3.77 -3.38 15.35
C MET A 106 3.18 -2.12 14.69
N TYR A 107 1.86 -2.06 14.47
CA TYR A 107 1.20 -0.83 13.98
C TYR A 107 1.45 0.34 14.93
N VAL A 108 1.25 0.15 16.23
CA VAL A 108 1.49 1.20 17.23
C VAL A 108 2.92 1.73 17.13
N ASP A 109 3.91 0.85 17.09
CA ASP A 109 5.31 1.25 16.96
C ASP A 109 5.62 1.99 15.66
N LEU A 110 5.05 1.54 14.54
CA LEU A 110 5.23 2.20 13.24
C LEU A 110 4.66 3.61 13.25
N TYR A 111 3.44 3.77 13.73
CA TYR A 111 2.80 5.10 13.81
C TYR A 111 3.58 6.04 14.72
N LYS A 112 4.03 5.58 15.89
CA LYS A 112 4.84 6.37 16.84
C LYS A 112 6.16 6.85 16.26
N ARG A 113 6.74 6.11 15.34
CA ARG A 113 8.01 6.49 14.67
C ARG A 113 7.81 7.32 13.43
N THR A 114 6.60 7.32 12.84
CA THR A 114 6.34 7.93 11.53
C THR A 114 5.64 9.27 11.63
N PHE A 115 4.73 9.43 12.59
CA PHE A 115 3.83 10.57 12.68
C PHE A 115 4.01 11.32 13.99
N SER A 116 3.71 12.62 13.97
CA SER A 116 3.56 13.41 15.18
C SER A 116 2.25 13.05 15.90
N ARG A 117 2.15 13.45 17.16
CA ARG A 117 0.92 13.25 17.94
C ARG A 117 -0.25 14.00 17.33
N GLU A 118 -0.01 15.20 16.85
CA GLU A 118 -0.98 16.07 16.19
C GLU A 118 -1.53 15.40 14.93
N ASP A 119 -0.66 14.79 14.10
CA ASP A 119 -1.09 14.06 12.91
C ASP A 119 -2.00 12.89 13.26
N VAL A 120 -1.63 12.10 14.27
CA VAL A 120 -2.40 10.91 14.68
C VAL A 120 -3.77 11.32 15.22
N ILE A 121 -3.83 12.38 16.02
CA ILE A 121 -5.11 12.90 16.54
C ILE A 121 -5.99 13.42 15.39
N ALA A 122 -5.44 14.23 14.48
CA ALA A 122 -6.18 14.78 13.34
C ALA A 122 -6.71 13.67 12.41
N MET A 123 -5.90 12.65 12.14
CA MET A 123 -6.35 11.48 11.38
C MET A 123 -7.47 10.71 12.10
N ALA A 124 -7.36 10.52 13.41
CA ALA A 124 -8.41 9.85 14.19
C ALA A 124 -9.73 10.64 14.13
N GLU A 125 -9.68 11.94 14.35
CA GLU A 125 -10.84 12.83 14.27
C GLU A 125 -11.47 12.82 12.87
N PHE A 126 -10.64 12.83 11.82
CA PHE A 126 -11.15 12.70 10.46
C PHE A 126 -11.91 11.38 10.27
N TYR A 127 -11.33 10.24 10.65
CA TYR A 127 -11.99 8.94 10.48
C TYR A 127 -13.21 8.76 11.38
N GLU A 128 -13.28 9.42 12.54
CA GLU A 128 -14.46 9.43 13.40
C GLU A 128 -15.58 10.32 12.83
N SER A 129 -15.27 11.26 11.94
CA SER A 129 -16.24 12.16 11.35
C SER A 129 -17.20 11.42 10.39
N PRO A 130 -18.41 11.99 10.14
CA PRO A 130 -19.34 11.44 9.14
C PRO A 130 -18.72 11.30 7.75
N ALA A 131 -17.83 12.23 7.36
CA ALA A 131 -17.16 12.20 6.08
C ALA A 131 -16.13 11.04 6.00
N GLY A 132 -15.33 10.86 7.06
CA GLY A 132 -14.37 9.76 7.17
C GLY A 132 -15.04 8.40 7.16
N GLN A 133 -16.14 8.23 7.91
CA GLN A 133 -16.91 6.98 7.90
C GLN A 133 -17.55 6.74 6.53
N SER A 134 -18.11 7.75 5.88
CA SER A 134 -18.63 7.63 4.52
C SER A 134 -17.56 7.24 3.52
N LEU A 135 -16.32 7.74 3.66
CA LEU A 135 -15.19 7.36 2.83
C LEU A 135 -14.87 5.88 3.00
N LEU A 136 -14.74 5.38 4.25
CA LEU A 136 -14.47 3.97 4.53
C LEU A 136 -15.55 3.05 3.95
N ASP A 137 -16.83 3.42 4.11
CA ASP A 137 -17.96 2.62 3.64
C ASP A 137 -18.04 2.56 2.11
N LYS A 138 -17.71 3.66 1.42
CA LYS A 138 -17.92 3.80 -0.03
C LYS A 138 -16.70 3.47 -0.87
N THR A 139 -15.50 3.51 -0.30
CA THR A 139 -14.27 3.21 -1.04
C THR A 139 -14.28 1.82 -1.70
N PRO A 140 -14.74 0.72 -1.05
CA PRO A 140 -14.81 -0.59 -1.70
C PRO A 140 -15.77 -0.61 -2.89
N LEU A 141 -16.89 0.10 -2.81
CA LEU A 141 -17.84 0.25 -3.91
C LEU A 141 -17.24 1.05 -5.06
N LEU A 142 -16.59 2.16 -4.74
CA LEU A 142 -15.90 2.99 -5.74
C LEU A 142 -14.85 2.17 -6.49
N MET A 143 -14.03 1.39 -5.79
CA MET A 143 -13.02 0.53 -6.43
C MET A 143 -13.66 -0.51 -7.35
N ARG A 144 -14.74 -1.15 -6.96
CA ARG A 144 -15.48 -2.08 -7.84
C ARG A 144 -15.99 -1.39 -9.10
N ASN A 145 -16.61 -0.24 -8.96
CA ASN A 145 -17.13 0.53 -10.10
C ASN A 145 -16.01 0.97 -11.06
N VAL A 146 -14.85 1.38 -10.52
CA VAL A 146 -13.66 1.70 -11.34
C VAL A 146 -13.17 0.46 -12.09
N MET A 147 -13.07 -0.70 -11.45
CA MET A 147 -12.65 -1.93 -12.12
C MET A 147 -13.65 -2.35 -13.21
N GLU A 148 -14.94 -2.24 -12.96
CA GLU A 148 -15.98 -2.50 -13.93
C GLU A 148 -15.87 -1.55 -15.14
N ALA A 149 -15.68 -0.26 -14.90
CA ALA A 149 -15.48 0.72 -15.96
C ALA A 149 -14.22 0.42 -16.81
N ILE A 150 -13.13 -0.03 -16.17
CA ILE A 150 -11.90 -0.47 -16.87
C ILE A 150 -12.22 -1.69 -17.75
N GLN A 151 -12.91 -2.71 -17.23
CA GLN A 151 -13.29 -3.89 -18.01
C GLN A 151 -14.17 -3.53 -19.21
N GLN A 152 -15.16 -2.65 -19.02
CA GLN A 152 -16.00 -2.16 -20.11
C GLN A 152 -15.19 -1.47 -21.22
N LYS A 153 -14.14 -0.72 -20.86
CA LYS A 153 -13.24 -0.09 -21.83
C LYS A 153 -12.30 -1.08 -22.51
N MET A 154 -11.86 -2.11 -21.81
CA MET A 154 -10.94 -3.11 -22.38
C MET A 154 -11.64 -4.09 -23.32
N THR A 155 -12.91 -4.42 -23.10
CA THR A 155 -13.65 -5.41 -23.90
C THR A 155 -13.61 -5.10 -25.42
N PRO A 156 -13.95 -3.89 -25.90
CA PRO A 156 -13.89 -3.59 -27.32
C PRO A 156 -12.44 -3.62 -27.85
N MET A 157 -11.46 -3.16 -27.09
CA MET A 157 -10.05 -3.21 -27.50
C MET A 157 -9.56 -4.65 -27.71
N MET A 158 -9.94 -5.57 -26.82
CA MET A 158 -9.62 -7.00 -26.97
C MET A 158 -10.33 -7.62 -28.16
N ALA A 159 -11.58 -7.24 -28.44
CA ALA A 159 -12.31 -7.69 -29.63
C ALA A 159 -11.67 -7.18 -30.93
N ASP A 160 -11.19 -5.94 -30.97
CA ASP A 160 -10.49 -5.38 -32.10
C ASP A 160 -9.15 -6.08 -32.33
N LEU A 161 -8.35 -6.26 -31.26
CA LEU A 161 -7.10 -7.02 -31.34
C LEU A 161 -7.32 -8.44 -31.87
N GLN A 162 -8.36 -9.13 -31.39
CA GLN A 162 -8.69 -10.48 -31.86
C GLN A 162 -9.05 -10.48 -33.35
N ARG A 163 -9.78 -9.46 -33.81
CA ARG A 163 -10.14 -9.28 -35.24
C ARG A 163 -8.90 -9.07 -36.08
N ASP A 164 -8.01 -8.17 -35.66
CA ASP A 164 -6.76 -7.87 -36.37
C ASP A 164 -5.84 -9.10 -36.47
N LEU A 165 -5.71 -9.85 -35.37
CA LEU A 165 -4.96 -11.11 -35.37
C LEU A 165 -5.56 -12.14 -36.32
N ASN A 166 -6.88 -12.28 -36.34
CA ASN A 166 -7.54 -13.20 -37.27
C ASN A 166 -7.35 -12.78 -38.74
N GLN A 167 -7.31 -11.48 -39.04
CA GLN A 167 -7.01 -10.98 -40.40
C GLN A 167 -5.58 -11.36 -40.82
N ILE A 168 -4.59 -11.12 -39.95
CA ILE A 168 -3.19 -11.46 -40.19
C ILE A 168 -3.03 -12.97 -40.46
N LEU A 169 -3.70 -13.81 -39.67
CA LEU A 169 -3.64 -15.26 -39.81
C LEU A 169 -4.41 -15.81 -41.02
N ALA A 170 -5.40 -15.05 -41.51
CA ALA A 170 -6.16 -15.42 -42.71
C ALA A 170 -5.46 -15.01 -44.04
N GLU A 171 -4.47 -14.13 -43.98
CA GLU A 171 -3.69 -13.73 -45.13
C GLU A 171 -2.82 -14.91 -45.66
N PRO A 172 -2.95 -15.34 -46.92
CA PRO A 172 -2.13 -16.45 -47.41
C PRO A 172 -0.65 -16.11 -47.31
N ALA A 173 0.16 -17.04 -46.80
CA ALA A 173 1.60 -16.88 -46.72
C ALA A 173 2.14 -16.48 -48.10
N ALA A 174 2.87 -15.36 -48.20
CA ALA A 174 3.49 -14.92 -49.43
C ALA A 174 4.27 -16.07 -50.08
N PRO A 175 4.15 -16.29 -51.40
CA PRO A 175 4.87 -17.39 -52.06
C PRO A 175 6.39 -17.28 -51.78
N ALA A 176 6.99 -18.40 -51.36
CA ALA A 176 8.39 -18.44 -51.09
C ALA A 176 9.20 -17.95 -52.30
N PRO A 177 10.25 -17.14 -52.09
CA PRO A 177 11.08 -16.65 -53.20
C PRO A 177 11.59 -17.82 -54.02
N ALA A 178 11.32 -17.75 -55.35
CA ALA A 178 11.74 -18.78 -56.31
C ALA A 178 13.26 -19.01 -56.17
N LYS A 179 13.65 -20.27 -56.00
CA LYS A 179 15.06 -20.67 -55.97
C LYS A 179 15.70 -20.21 -57.27
N PRO A 180 16.87 -19.53 -57.25
CA PRO A 180 17.57 -19.17 -58.47
C PRO A 180 17.93 -20.44 -59.23
N ALA A 181 17.54 -20.46 -60.55
CA ALA A 181 17.92 -21.51 -61.45
C ALA A 181 19.44 -21.56 -61.52
N LYS A 182 20.01 -22.73 -61.29
CA LYS A 182 21.46 -22.97 -61.53
C LYS A 182 21.76 -22.88 -63.01
N PRO A 183 22.89 -22.28 -63.40
CA PRO A 183 23.36 -22.24 -64.77
C PRO A 183 23.79 -23.64 -65.35
#